data_316d6a343589182855e41bb8e96f81f1
#
_entry.id   316d6a343589182855e41bb8e96f81f1
#
_cell.length_a   1.000
_cell.length_b   1.000
_cell.length_c   1.000
_cell.angle_alpha   90.00
_cell.angle_beta   90.00
_cell.angle_gamma   90.00
#
_symmetry.space_group_name_H-M   'P 1'
#
loop_
_entity.id
_entity.type
_entity.pdbx_description
1 polymer ?
#
loop_
_entity_poly.entity_id
_entity_poly.type
_entity_poly.pdbx_seq_one_letter_code
_entity_poly.pdbx_strand_id
1 'polypeptide(L)'
;MKNRIKQYLLAASMCVGLTACSDFFEPIPGVQFGLDETFASKQRTEEYLNNVYSYVREVTDAIHPNTYGGIFTEATLDGANRWNKTYAEWTNGSFNSASAQASEYFSKYYQAIAKASTFIQNVDKCTEAAASTRGKWKSEARALRAYYYFELLRLYGPIPLIGEDPIPLDASLEELIKERNSVDECVNFIATELQSAIDSGDLLQRAGKANLGRMDVATCMALKAKLYLYWASPLFNGNTDQASVKNKDGKQLFPQTEDHSKWTQARDAYERFMTFATGQGYKLTEVY
;
A
#
# COMPACT_ATOMS: atom_id res chain seq x y z
N MET A 1 68.48 33.44 14.05
CA MET A 1 67.26 34.12 13.56
C MET A 1 66.63 33.43 12.34
N LYS A 2 67.36 33.01 11.36
CA LYS A 2 66.84 32.35 10.13
C LYS A 2 66.01 31.06 10.36
N ASN A 3 66.30 30.26 11.37
CA ASN A 3 65.59 29.00 11.63
C ASN A 3 64.23 29.19 12.32
N ARG A 4 64.09 30.24 13.12
CA ARG A 4 62.81 30.56 13.77
C ARG A 4 61.79 31.13 12.79
N ILE A 5 62.28 31.91 11.77
CA ILE A 5 61.41 32.46 10.74
C ILE A 5 60.83 31.32 9.85
N LYS A 6 61.63 30.29 9.55
CA LYS A 6 61.17 29.10 8.81
C LYS A 6 60.10 28.31 9.59
N GLN A 7 60.24 28.20 10.91
CA GLN A 7 59.25 27.51 11.74
C GLN A 7 57.93 28.28 11.82
N TYR A 8 57.95 29.61 11.88
CA TYR A 8 56.72 30.41 11.86
C TYR A 8 56.05 30.43 10.47
N LEU A 9 56.79 30.37 9.39
CA LEU A 9 56.25 30.24 8.05
C LEU A 9 55.63 28.85 7.80
N LEU A 10 56.21 27.80 8.36
CA LEU A 10 55.65 26.46 8.29
C LEU A 10 54.36 26.32 9.11
N ALA A 11 54.31 26.92 10.30
CA ALA A 11 53.12 26.95 11.16
C ALA A 11 51.98 27.79 10.55
N ALA A 12 52.30 28.93 9.94
CA ALA A 12 51.32 29.75 9.24
C ALA A 12 50.76 29.08 7.99
N SER A 13 51.56 28.29 7.26
CA SER A 13 51.12 27.50 6.09
C SER A 13 50.19 26.35 6.49
N MET A 14 50.32 25.81 7.69
CA MET A 14 49.46 24.73 8.19
C MET A 14 48.09 25.22 8.67
N CYS A 15 47.95 26.48 9.09
CA CYS A 15 46.69 27.08 9.52
C CYS A 15 45.77 27.50 8.37
N VAL A 16 46.28 27.71 7.16
CA VAL A 16 45.49 28.12 5.98
C VAL A 16 44.82 26.91 5.30
N GLY A 17 45.26 25.68 5.59
CA GLY A 17 44.70 24.45 5.03
C GLY A 17 43.43 23.91 5.72
N LEU A 18 42.95 24.50 6.82
CA LEU A 18 41.86 23.99 7.62
C LEU A 18 40.49 24.66 7.39
N THR A 19 40.41 25.63 6.48
CA THR A 19 39.19 26.36 6.18
C THR A 19 38.48 25.98 4.88
N ALA A 20 38.94 24.94 4.19
CA ALA A 20 38.41 24.57 2.90
C ALA A 20 37.82 23.18 2.94
N CYS A 21 36.65 23.00 3.55
CA CYS A 21 35.74 21.83 3.33
C CYS A 21 34.47 21.89 4.15
N SER A 22 33.81 23.05 4.29
CA SER A 22 32.41 23.06 4.79
C SER A 22 31.42 22.72 3.69
N ASP A 23 31.73 23.01 2.42
CA ASP A 23 30.81 22.82 1.31
C ASP A 23 30.87 21.43 0.65
N PHE A 24 31.80 20.55 1.08
CA PHE A 24 31.92 19.22 0.49
C PHE A 24 30.83 18.25 0.91
N PHE A 25 30.11 18.55 2.00
CA PHE A 25 28.98 17.75 2.50
C PHE A 25 27.62 18.42 2.30
N GLU A 26 27.56 19.56 1.61
CA GLU A 26 26.28 20.05 1.17
C GLU A 26 25.76 19.13 0.06
N PRO A 27 24.59 18.48 0.24
CA PRO A 27 24.00 17.69 -0.83
C PRO A 27 23.81 18.59 -2.03
N ILE A 28 24.33 18.18 -3.19
CA ILE A 28 24.17 18.91 -4.44
C ILE A 28 22.66 19.13 -4.64
N PRO A 29 22.15 20.37 -4.65
CA PRO A 29 20.76 20.64 -4.93
C PRO A 29 20.42 20.06 -6.31
N GLY A 30 19.58 19.03 -6.37
CA GLY A 30 19.12 18.46 -7.64
C GLY A 30 19.05 16.94 -7.72
N VAL A 31 19.57 16.19 -6.73
CA VAL A 31 19.57 14.71 -6.81
C VAL A 31 18.50 14.05 -5.92
N GLN A 32 18.07 14.70 -4.85
CA GLN A 32 16.95 14.21 -4.02
C GLN A 32 16.16 15.40 -3.46
N PHE A 33 14.92 15.52 -3.88
CA PHE A 33 14.01 16.51 -3.29
C PHE A 33 13.53 16.02 -1.93
N GLY A 34 13.56 16.89 -0.92
CA GLY A 34 12.92 16.66 0.37
C GLY A 34 11.39 16.57 0.25
N LEU A 35 10.72 16.12 1.30
CA LEU A 35 9.25 16.02 1.31
C LEU A 35 8.62 17.40 1.09
N ASP A 36 9.13 18.46 1.72
CA ASP A 36 8.57 19.81 1.59
C ASP A 36 8.70 20.35 0.17
N GLU A 37 9.83 20.11 -0.50
CA GLU A 37 10.02 20.50 -1.91
C GLU A 37 9.13 19.68 -2.86
N THR A 38 8.93 18.39 -2.55
CA THR A 38 8.04 17.50 -3.32
C THR A 38 6.60 17.98 -3.25
N PHE A 39 6.12 18.29 -2.05
CA PHE A 39 4.74 18.71 -1.83
C PHE A 39 4.51 20.22 -2.02
N ALA A 40 5.54 21.02 -2.28
CA ALA A 40 5.36 22.39 -2.76
C ALA A 40 4.96 22.45 -4.24
N SER A 41 5.42 21.52 -5.07
CA SER A 41 5.18 21.49 -6.51
C SER A 41 3.99 20.58 -6.87
N LYS A 42 3.07 21.11 -7.68
CA LYS A 42 1.92 20.33 -8.20
C LYS A 42 2.36 19.11 -9.00
N GLN A 43 3.34 19.28 -9.90
CA GLN A 43 3.85 18.20 -10.73
C GLN A 43 4.45 17.09 -9.88
N ARG A 44 5.35 17.43 -8.93
CA ARG A 44 6.00 16.43 -8.07
C ARG A 44 5.02 15.74 -7.12
N THR A 45 4.04 16.47 -6.62
CA THR A 45 2.96 15.88 -5.81
C THR A 45 2.18 14.83 -6.61
N GLU A 46 1.85 15.13 -7.87
CA GLU A 46 1.16 14.18 -8.74
C GLU A 46 2.06 12.98 -9.09
N GLU A 47 3.34 13.20 -9.37
CA GLU A 47 4.34 12.14 -9.59
C GLU A 47 4.47 11.23 -8.36
N TYR A 48 4.43 11.79 -7.15
CA TYR A 48 4.42 11.00 -5.92
C TYR A 48 3.17 10.12 -5.82
N LEU A 49 1.99 10.66 -6.11
CA LEU A 49 0.75 9.86 -6.16
C LEU A 49 0.84 8.76 -7.23
N ASN A 50 1.38 9.06 -8.40
CA ASN A 50 1.59 8.07 -9.44
C ASN A 50 2.57 6.96 -8.99
N ASN A 51 3.56 7.31 -8.17
CA ASN A 51 4.42 6.32 -7.54
C ASN A 51 3.65 5.45 -6.52
N VAL A 52 2.68 6.00 -5.78
CA VAL A 52 1.78 5.18 -4.95
C VAL A 52 0.99 4.21 -5.82
N TYR A 53 0.44 4.64 -6.94
CA TYR A 53 -0.27 3.78 -7.90
C TYR A 53 0.60 2.67 -8.50
N SER A 54 1.91 2.89 -8.66
CA SER A 54 2.81 1.91 -9.28
C SER A 54 2.96 0.60 -8.51
N TYR A 55 2.49 0.55 -7.26
CA TYR A 55 2.43 -0.66 -6.46
C TYR A 55 1.16 -1.50 -6.71
N VAL A 56 0.18 -0.98 -7.46
CA VAL A 56 -0.97 -1.78 -7.90
C VAL A 56 -0.46 -2.83 -8.87
N ARG A 57 -0.61 -4.09 -8.50
CA ARG A 57 -0.10 -5.20 -9.33
C ARG A 57 -1.14 -5.64 -10.33
N GLU A 58 -0.67 -5.99 -11.50
CA GLU A 58 -1.50 -6.59 -12.52
C GLU A 58 -1.73 -8.06 -12.17
N VAL A 59 -2.99 -8.42 -11.95
CA VAL A 59 -3.39 -9.79 -11.56
C VAL A 59 -3.21 -10.78 -12.72
N THR A 60 -3.17 -10.26 -13.95
CA THR A 60 -3.06 -11.03 -15.19
C THR A 60 -1.62 -11.30 -15.62
N ASP A 61 -0.64 -10.88 -14.85
CA ASP A 61 0.80 -10.88 -15.19
C ASP A 61 1.42 -12.30 -15.22
N ALA A 62 0.58 -13.34 -15.29
CA ALA A 62 0.99 -14.73 -15.49
C ALA A 62 1.78 -14.96 -16.79
N ILE A 63 1.73 -14.01 -17.73
CA ILE A 63 2.31 -14.15 -19.08
C ILE A 63 3.69 -13.51 -19.15
N HIS A 64 4.08 -12.65 -18.21
CA HIS A 64 5.36 -11.95 -18.27
C HIS A 64 6.47 -12.73 -17.53
N PRO A 65 7.57 -13.11 -18.20
CA PRO A 65 8.60 -13.99 -17.64
C PRO A 65 9.38 -13.43 -16.44
N ASN A 66 9.19 -12.17 -16.10
CA ASN A 66 9.92 -11.47 -15.04
C ASN A 66 9.02 -10.90 -13.94
N THR A 67 7.74 -11.18 -13.94
CA THR A 67 6.79 -10.67 -12.96
C THR A 67 6.14 -11.81 -12.21
N TYR A 68 5.86 -11.57 -10.93
CA TYR A 68 5.22 -12.53 -10.03
C TYR A 68 3.69 -12.53 -10.18
N GLY A 69 3.21 -12.36 -11.41
CA GLY A 69 1.80 -12.44 -11.73
C GLY A 69 1.28 -13.88 -11.68
N GLY A 70 -0.03 -14.02 -11.58
CA GLY A 70 -0.66 -15.33 -11.70
C GLY A 70 -0.78 -16.14 -10.41
N ILE A 71 -0.33 -15.64 -9.25
CA ILE A 71 -0.47 -16.35 -7.96
C ILE A 71 -1.89 -16.87 -7.77
N PHE A 72 -2.89 -16.03 -7.99
CA PHE A 72 -4.28 -16.42 -7.77
C PHE A 72 -4.78 -17.44 -8.78
N THR A 73 -4.29 -17.40 -10.02
CA THR A 73 -4.61 -18.38 -11.06
C THR A 73 -3.90 -19.69 -10.79
N GLU A 74 -2.64 -19.64 -10.38
CA GLU A 74 -1.82 -20.84 -10.12
C GLU A 74 -2.15 -21.51 -8.78
N ALA A 75 -2.66 -20.76 -7.81
CA ALA A 75 -3.15 -21.31 -6.54
C ALA A 75 -4.54 -21.97 -6.68
N THR A 76 -5.16 -21.91 -7.86
CA THR A 76 -6.43 -22.55 -8.17
C THR A 76 -6.25 -23.66 -9.19
N LEU A 77 -7.32 -24.36 -9.53
CA LEU A 77 -7.32 -25.36 -10.61
C LEU A 77 -7.45 -24.75 -12.02
N ASP A 78 -7.51 -23.41 -12.12
CA ASP A 78 -7.74 -22.71 -13.39
C ASP A 78 -6.48 -22.64 -14.26
N GLY A 79 -5.30 -22.86 -13.68
CA GLY A 79 -4.04 -22.83 -14.41
C GLY A 79 -2.92 -23.58 -13.72
N ALA A 80 -1.93 -24.00 -14.50
CA ALA A 80 -0.67 -24.53 -14.01
C ALA A 80 0.49 -23.98 -14.83
N ASN A 81 1.55 -23.58 -14.17
CA ASN A 81 2.75 -23.12 -14.85
C ASN A 81 3.64 -24.30 -15.24
N ARG A 82 3.88 -24.43 -16.55
CA ARG A 82 4.78 -25.46 -17.11
C ARG A 82 6.27 -25.16 -16.86
N TRP A 83 6.60 -23.90 -16.64
CA TRP A 83 7.99 -23.45 -16.50
C TRP A 83 8.42 -23.59 -15.04
N ASN A 84 9.60 -24.13 -14.82
CA ASN A 84 10.19 -24.20 -13.47
C ASN A 84 10.62 -22.77 -13.03
N LYS A 85 9.65 -21.95 -12.72
CA LYS A 85 9.78 -20.57 -12.23
C LYS A 85 9.30 -20.51 -10.78
N THR A 86 9.60 -19.44 -10.11
CA THR A 86 9.30 -19.20 -8.71
C THR A 86 7.81 -19.38 -8.33
N TYR A 87 6.88 -19.25 -9.29
CA TYR A 87 5.44 -19.53 -9.07
C TYR A 87 5.08 -21.01 -9.05
N ALA A 88 5.93 -21.88 -9.60
CA ALA A 88 5.69 -23.32 -9.54
C ALA A 88 5.63 -23.83 -8.09
N GLU A 89 6.17 -23.08 -7.12
CA GLU A 89 6.07 -23.41 -5.70
C GLU A 89 4.63 -23.45 -5.21
N TRP A 90 3.74 -22.62 -5.75
CA TRP A 90 2.31 -22.60 -5.40
C TRP A 90 1.57 -23.83 -5.92
N THR A 91 1.89 -24.28 -7.12
CA THR A 91 1.22 -25.42 -7.76
C THR A 91 1.80 -26.76 -7.35
N ASN A 92 3.11 -26.85 -7.05
CA ASN A 92 3.79 -28.07 -6.67
C ASN A 92 3.83 -28.34 -5.16
N GLY A 93 3.30 -27.39 -4.35
CA GLY A 93 3.22 -27.51 -2.89
C GLY A 93 4.54 -27.27 -2.16
N SER A 94 5.59 -26.73 -2.82
CA SER A 94 6.86 -26.41 -2.17
C SER A 94 6.89 -25.01 -1.53
N PHE A 95 5.85 -24.20 -1.74
CA PHE A 95 5.74 -22.87 -1.15
C PHE A 95 5.74 -22.94 0.38
N ASN A 96 6.55 -22.11 1.01
CA ASN A 96 6.70 -22.03 2.46
C ASN A 96 7.12 -20.62 2.91
N SER A 97 7.26 -20.42 4.23
CA SER A 97 7.59 -19.10 4.80
C SER A 97 8.96 -18.55 4.40
N ALA A 98 9.86 -19.37 3.85
CA ALA A 98 11.16 -18.95 3.33
C ALA A 98 11.13 -18.66 1.81
N SER A 99 10.00 -18.90 1.15
CA SER A 99 9.83 -18.59 -0.27
C SER A 99 9.94 -17.08 -0.51
N ALA A 100 10.70 -16.68 -1.52
CA ALA A 100 10.98 -15.26 -1.80
C ALA A 100 9.71 -14.42 -1.97
N GLN A 101 8.68 -14.98 -2.61
CA GLN A 101 7.41 -14.30 -2.80
C GLN A 101 6.69 -13.99 -1.48
N ALA A 102 6.86 -14.83 -0.45
CA ALA A 102 6.23 -14.61 0.85
C ALA A 102 6.69 -13.29 1.50
N SER A 103 7.97 -12.96 1.37
CA SER A 103 8.51 -11.71 1.90
C SER A 103 8.34 -10.53 0.94
N GLU A 104 8.38 -10.76 -0.36
CA GLU A 104 8.32 -9.69 -1.37
C GLU A 104 6.99 -8.96 -1.38
N TYR A 105 5.85 -9.69 -1.42
CA TYR A 105 4.51 -9.06 -1.38
C TYR A 105 4.28 -8.31 -0.09
N PHE A 106 4.69 -8.89 1.05
CA PHE A 106 4.59 -8.25 2.35
C PHE A 106 5.35 -6.93 2.37
N SER A 107 6.63 -6.96 2.00
CA SER A 107 7.49 -5.78 1.98
C SER A 107 6.95 -4.69 1.03
N LYS A 108 6.59 -5.06 -0.21
CA LYS A 108 6.12 -4.10 -1.22
C LYS A 108 4.81 -3.42 -0.83
N TYR A 109 3.84 -4.17 -0.30
CA TYR A 109 2.58 -3.56 0.10
C TYR A 109 2.72 -2.66 1.33
N TYR A 110 3.58 -3.00 2.32
CA TYR A 110 3.84 -2.08 3.41
C TYR A 110 4.61 -0.82 2.97
N GLN A 111 5.51 -0.93 2.00
CA GLN A 111 6.12 0.25 1.37
C GLN A 111 5.06 1.15 0.69
N ALA A 112 4.12 0.54 -0.03
CA ALA A 112 3.02 1.27 -0.66
C ALA A 112 2.11 1.95 0.37
N ILE A 113 1.80 1.28 1.48
CA ILE A 113 1.03 1.82 2.59
C ILE A 113 1.75 3.02 3.22
N ALA A 114 3.06 2.89 3.49
CA ALA A 114 3.85 3.99 4.04
C ALA A 114 3.85 5.21 3.09
N LYS A 115 4.06 4.99 1.79
CA LYS A 115 3.98 6.06 0.78
C LYS A 115 2.60 6.71 0.71
N ALA A 116 1.52 5.91 0.75
CA ALA A 116 0.16 6.43 0.75
C ALA A 116 -0.11 7.28 2.01
N SER A 117 0.32 6.82 3.19
CA SER A 117 0.18 7.57 4.45
C SER A 117 0.98 8.87 4.41
N THR A 118 2.24 8.85 3.95
CA THR A 118 3.04 10.06 3.76
C THR A 118 2.37 11.04 2.80
N PHE A 119 1.79 10.54 1.70
CA PHE A 119 1.06 11.37 0.76
C PHE A 119 -0.16 12.04 1.40
N ILE A 120 -0.99 11.27 2.10
CA ILE A 120 -2.21 11.75 2.76
C ILE A 120 -1.89 12.87 3.76
N GLN A 121 -0.78 12.76 4.50
CA GLN A 121 -0.37 13.77 5.49
C GLN A 121 0.18 15.05 4.85
N ASN A 122 0.76 14.98 3.65
CA ASN A 122 1.49 16.10 3.07
C ASN A 122 0.80 16.77 1.88
N VAL A 123 -0.16 16.11 1.22
CA VAL A 123 -0.81 16.63 -0.01
C VAL A 123 -1.44 18.01 0.17
N ASP A 124 -1.91 18.35 1.36
CA ASP A 124 -2.50 19.66 1.65
C ASP A 124 -1.48 20.81 1.61
N LYS A 125 -0.17 20.51 1.71
CA LYS A 125 0.91 21.49 1.54
C LYS A 125 1.04 21.97 0.08
N CYS A 126 0.48 21.25 -0.89
CA CYS A 126 0.57 21.58 -2.32
C CYS A 126 -0.35 22.76 -2.69
N THR A 127 0.07 23.97 -2.39
CA THR A 127 -0.72 25.18 -2.68
C THR A 127 -0.84 25.50 -4.17
N GLU A 128 0.04 24.95 -5.02
CA GLU A 128 -0.04 25.07 -6.49
C GLU A 128 -1.25 24.32 -7.07
N ALA A 129 -1.74 23.28 -6.37
CA ALA A 129 -2.92 22.55 -6.78
C ALA A 129 -4.18 23.15 -6.12
N ALA A 130 -5.29 23.22 -6.87
CA ALA A 130 -6.58 23.62 -6.33
C ALA A 130 -7.01 22.70 -5.17
N ALA A 131 -7.76 23.22 -4.20
CA ALA A 131 -8.23 22.43 -3.05
C ALA A 131 -9.00 21.18 -3.48
N SER A 132 -9.85 21.27 -4.51
CA SER A 132 -10.58 20.13 -5.09
C SER A 132 -9.64 19.07 -5.68
N THR A 133 -8.52 19.47 -6.27
CA THR A 133 -7.51 18.55 -6.80
C THR A 133 -6.80 17.83 -5.65
N ARG A 134 -6.41 18.56 -4.59
CA ARG A 134 -5.79 17.98 -3.40
C ARG A 134 -6.73 16.99 -2.69
N GLY A 135 -8.00 17.39 -2.52
CA GLY A 135 -9.03 16.51 -1.94
C GLY A 135 -9.18 15.21 -2.72
N LYS A 136 -9.29 15.30 -4.06
CA LYS A 136 -9.35 14.13 -4.93
C LYS A 136 -8.11 13.25 -4.76
N TRP A 137 -6.92 13.80 -4.84
CA TRP A 137 -5.68 13.05 -4.69
C TRP A 137 -5.55 12.38 -3.31
N LYS A 138 -5.98 13.08 -2.26
CA LYS A 138 -6.00 12.55 -0.89
C LYS A 138 -6.91 11.35 -0.76
N SER A 139 -8.11 11.43 -1.35
CA SER A 139 -9.10 10.35 -1.34
C SER A 139 -8.66 9.17 -2.20
N GLU A 140 -7.99 9.40 -3.35
CA GLU A 140 -7.35 8.36 -4.14
C GLU A 140 -6.26 7.62 -3.35
N ALA A 141 -5.38 8.36 -2.65
CA ALA A 141 -4.32 7.77 -1.84
C ALA A 141 -4.89 6.95 -0.66
N ARG A 142 -5.99 7.41 -0.03
CA ARG A 142 -6.71 6.69 1.02
C ARG A 142 -7.29 5.37 0.48
N ALA A 143 -7.93 5.40 -0.66
CA ALA A 143 -8.48 4.21 -1.32
C ALA A 143 -7.37 3.22 -1.72
N LEU A 144 -6.22 3.70 -2.21
CA LEU A 144 -5.06 2.87 -2.51
C LEU A 144 -4.48 2.22 -1.25
N ARG A 145 -4.37 2.95 -0.14
CA ARG A 145 -3.93 2.41 1.15
C ARG A 145 -4.83 1.25 1.59
N ALA A 146 -6.14 1.44 1.50
CA ALA A 146 -7.12 0.40 1.79
C ALA A 146 -6.97 -0.82 0.87
N TYR A 147 -6.74 -0.60 -0.42
CA TYR A 147 -6.47 -1.66 -1.38
C TYR A 147 -5.24 -2.48 -0.99
N TYR A 148 -4.12 -1.85 -0.62
CA TYR A 148 -2.91 -2.57 -0.23
C TYR A 148 -3.08 -3.36 1.06
N TYR A 149 -3.82 -2.85 2.03
CA TYR A 149 -4.20 -3.61 3.23
C TYR A 149 -5.10 -4.80 2.89
N PHE A 150 -6.02 -4.65 1.94
CA PHE A 150 -6.85 -5.75 1.49
C PHE A 150 -6.03 -6.85 0.80
N GLU A 151 -5.07 -6.49 -0.06
CA GLU A 151 -4.17 -7.46 -0.67
C GLU A 151 -3.30 -8.19 0.37
N LEU A 152 -2.81 -7.50 1.39
CA LEU A 152 -2.11 -8.12 2.51
C LEU A 152 -3.03 -9.09 3.28
N LEU A 153 -4.26 -8.69 3.60
CA LEU A 153 -5.24 -9.53 4.29
C LEU A 153 -5.53 -10.81 3.50
N ARG A 154 -5.67 -10.70 2.17
CA ARG A 154 -5.93 -11.86 1.29
C ARG A 154 -4.76 -12.85 1.27
N LEU A 155 -3.53 -12.35 1.31
CA LEU A 155 -2.32 -13.18 1.17
C LEU A 155 -1.82 -13.74 2.51
N TYR A 156 -1.96 -12.98 3.60
CA TYR A 156 -1.34 -13.30 4.89
C TYR A 156 -2.34 -13.47 6.04
N GLY A 157 -3.63 -13.25 5.79
CA GLY A 157 -4.65 -13.24 6.85
C GLY A 157 -4.46 -12.04 7.79
N PRO A 158 -4.55 -12.24 9.12
CA PRO A 158 -4.35 -11.18 10.11
C PRO A 158 -3.00 -10.49 9.98
N ILE A 159 -3.01 -9.17 9.90
CA ILE A 159 -1.83 -8.33 9.65
C ILE A 159 -1.73 -7.18 10.66
N PRO A 160 -0.53 -6.61 10.89
CA PRO A 160 -0.39 -5.35 11.61
C PRO A 160 -1.02 -4.19 10.85
N LEU A 161 -1.87 -3.41 11.49
CA LEU A 161 -2.34 -2.14 10.98
C LEU A 161 -1.38 -1.04 11.45
N ILE A 162 -0.70 -0.42 10.50
CA ILE A 162 0.08 0.80 10.75
C ILE A 162 -0.92 1.94 10.61
N GLY A 163 -1.22 2.66 11.66
CA GLY A 163 -2.23 3.70 11.69
C GLY A 163 -2.12 4.77 10.60
N GLU A 164 -2.70 5.93 10.83
CA GLU A 164 -2.63 7.04 9.86
C GLU A 164 -1.23 7.63 9.76
N ASP A 165 -0.47 7.57 10.85
CA ASP A 165 0.89 8.09 10.90
C ASP A 165 1.89 7.08 10.37
N PRO A 166 2.71 7.44 9.36
CA PRO A 166 3.81 6.59 8.93
C PRO A 166 4.80 6.42 10.08
N ILE A 167 5.39 5.24 10.17
CA ILE A 167 6.42 4.97 11.17
C ILE A 167 7.63 5.88 10.85
N PRO A 168 8.17 6.62 11.83
CA PRO A 168 9.35 7.45 11.64
C PRO A 168 10.55 6.65 11.11
N LEU A 169 11.40 7.28 10.30
CA LEU A 169 12.60 6.63 9.75
C LEU A 169 13.64 6.26 10.83
N ASP A 170 13.61 6.97 11.94
CA ASP A 170 14.46 6.77 13.11
C ASP A 170 13.79 5.94 14.23
N ALA A 171 12.65 5.31 13.91
CA ALA A 171 11.93 4.47 14.86
C ALA A 171 12.81 3.33 15.38
N SER A 172 12.73 3.07 16.68
CA SER A 172 13.40 1.96 17.32
C SER A 172 12.86 0.60 16.82
N LEU A 173 13.65 -0.47 16.99
CA LEU A 173 13.20 -1.81 16.62
C LEU A 173 11.91 -2.22 17.35
N GLU A 174 11.71 -1.77 18.58
CA GLU A 174 10.50 -2.04 19.37
C GLU A 174 9.27 -1.35 18.76
N GLU A 175 9.40 -0.13 18.28
CA GLU A 175 8.34 0.60 17.57
C GLU A 175 8.00 -0.01 16.21
N LEU A 176 8.98 -0.66 15.56
CA LEU A 176 8.79 -1.36 14.28
C LEU A 176 8.06 -2.70 14.45
N ILE A 177 8.23 -3.37 15.59
CA ILE A 177 7.59 -4.64 15.88
C ILE A 177 6.14 -4.38 16.32
N LYS A 178 5.21 -4.49 15.38
CA LYS A 178 3.78 -4.38 15.66
C LYS A 178 3.13 -5.75 15.71
N GLU A 179 2.27 -5.96 16.70
CA GLU A 179 1.43 -7.15 16.76
C GLU A 179 0.35 -7.12 15.66
N ARG A 180 -0.10 -8.30 15.27
CA ARG A 180 -1.16 -8.40 14.26
C ARG A 180 -2.51 -7.99 14.82
N ASN A 181 -3.29 -7.33 14.01
CA ASN A 181 -4.70 -7.10 14.26
C ASN A 181 -5.51 -8.33 13.84
N SER A 182 -6.65 -8.56 14.49
CA SER A 182 -7.55 -9.65 14.10
C SER A 182 -8.13 -9.43 12.70
N VAL A 183 -8.67 -10.48 12.10
CA VAL A 183 -9.39 -10.38 10.81
C VAL A 183 -10.46 -9.30 10.85
N ASP A 184 -11.29 -9.29 11.91
CA ASP A 184 -12.39 -8.32 12.03
C ASP A 184 -11.88 -6.89 12.15
N GLU A 185 -10.80 -6.66 12.90
CA GLU A 185 -10.16 -5.33 12.99
C GLU A 185 -9.59 -4.89 11.62
N CYS A 186 -8.93 -5.80 10.90
CA CYS A 186 -8.41 -5.51 9.56
C CYS A 186 -9.53 -5.15 8.59
N VAL A 187 -10.60 -5.94 8.55
CA VAL A 187 -11.76 -5.69 7.68
C VAL A 187 -12.42 -4.36 8.01
N ASN A 188 -12.65 -4.08 9.30
CA ASN A 188 -13.26 -2.83 9.73
C ASN A 188 -12.41 -1.61 9.35
N PHE A 189 -11.10 -1.69 9.51
CA PHE A 189 -10.17 -0.62 9.10
C PHE A 189 -10.25 -0.38 7.59
N ILE A 190 -10.10 -1.43 6.77
CA ILE A 190 -10.13 -1.32 5.31
C ILE A 190 -11.48 -0.77 4.83
N ALA A 191 -12.59 -1.26 5.39
CA ALA A 191 -13.93 -0.80 5.03
C ALA A 191 -14.14 0.67 5.40
N THR A 192 -13.60 1.12 6.53
CA THR A 192 -13.66 2.51 6.99
C THR A 192 -12.85 3.43 6.08
N GLU A 193 -11.65 3.02 5.69
CA GLU A 193 -10.81 3.78 4.76
C GLU A 193 -11.50 3.97 3.39
N LEU A 194 -12.06 2.89 2.83
CA LEU A 194 -12.82 2.96 1.57
C LEU A 194 -14.06 3.85 1.71
N GLN A 195 -14.79 3.73 2.83
CA GLN A 195 -15.97 4.56 3.07
C GLN A 195 -15.59 6.03 3.22
N SER A 196 -14.53 6.33 3.97
CA SER A 196 -14.04 7.71 4.13
C SER A 196 -13.62 8.34 2.80
N ALA A 197 -13.03 7.55 1.90
CA ALA A 197 -12.70 8.01 0.55
C ALA A 197 -13.96 8.32 -0.27
N ILE A 198 -15.03 7.53 -0.13
CA ILE A 198 -16.32 7.77 -0.79
C ILE A 198 -17.01 9.00 -0.21
N ASP A 199 -17.08 9.10 1.12
CA ASP A 199 -17.84 10.12 1.84
C ASP A 199 -17.20 11.51 1.76
N SER A 200 -15.90 11.59 1.39
CA SER A 200 -15.23 12.87 1.11
C SER A 200 -15.95 13.69 0.03
N GLY A 201 -16.60 13.01 -0.92
CA GLY A 201 -17.21 13.66 -2.08
C GLY A 201 -16.22 14.12 -3.16
N ASP A 202 -14.92 13.89 -2.94
CA ASP A 202 -13.84 14.36 -3.84
C ASP A 202 -13.54 13.39 -4.97
N LEU A 203 -13.86 12.10 -4.81
CA LEU A 203 -13.65 11.10 -5.87
C LEU A 203 -14.64 11.27 -7.03
N LEU A 204 -14.17 10.97 -8.23
CA LEU A 204 -15.07 10.83 -9.37
C LEU A 204 -16.07 9.69 -9.13
N GLN A 205 -17.33 9.88 -9.52
CA GLN A 205 -18.32 8.82 -9.41
C GLN A 205 -17.93 7.62 -10.31
N ARG A 206 -17.41 7.92 -11.50
CA ARG A 206 -16.87 6.99 -12.47
C ARG A 206 -15.68 7.62 -13.17
N ALA A 207 -14.58 6.92 -13.28
CA ALA A 207 -13.43 7.35 -14.05
C ALA A 207 -13.77 7.32 -15.55
N GLY A 208 -13.65 8.48 -16.21
CA GLY A 208 -13.76 8.59 -17.67
C GLY A 208 -12.42 8.23 -18.34
N LYS A 209 -12.39 8.27 -19.69
CA LYS A 209 -11.20 7.88 -20.48
C LYS A 209 -9.89 8.54 -20.02
N ALA A 210 -9.93 9.81 -19.62
CA ALA A 210 -8.75 10.54 -19.16
C ALA A 210 -8.26 10.12 -17.76
N ASN A 211 -9.05 9.37 -17.02
CA ASN A 211 -8.75 8.93 -15.64
C ASN A 211 -8.81 7.40 -15.49
N LEU A 212 -8.68 6.65 -16.58
CA LEU A 212 -8.66 5.19 -16.53
C LEU A 212 -7.53 4.71 -15.61
N GLY A 213 -7.86 3.75 -14.74
CA GLY A 213 -6.94 3.22 -13.74
C GLY A 213 -6.85 4.02 -12.45
N ARG A 214 -7.51 5.18 -12.35
CA ARG A 214 -7.60 5.94 -11.10
C ARG A 214 -8.72 5.41 -10.20
N MET A 215 -8.50 5.52 -8.88
CA MET A 215 -9.53 5.19 -7.88
C MET A 215 -10.72 6.14 -8.04
N ASP A 216 -11.91 5.56 -8.08
CA ASP A 216 -13.19 6.26 -8.15
C ASP A 216 -14.19 5.62 -7.17
N VAL A 217 -15.36 6.21 -7.03
CA VAL A 217 -16.41 5.70 -6.12
C VAL A 217 -16.81 4.27 -6.49
N ALA A 218 -16.97 3.97 -7.79
CA ALA A 218 -17.33 2.64 -8.25
C ALA A 218 -16.29 1.59 -7.82
N THR A 219 -15.01 1.88 -7.99
CA THR A 219 -13.91 1.01 -7.59
C THR A 219 -13.89 0.79 -6.07
N CYS A 220 -14.06 1.86 -5.29
CA CYS A 220 -14.11 1.76 -3.82
C CYS A 220 -15.27 0.89 -3.35
N MET A 221 -16.47 1.06 -3.95
CA MET A 221 -17.64 0.23 -3.62
C MET A 221 -17.44 -1.23 -4.01
N ALA A 222 -16.86 -1.50 -5.17
CA ALA A 222 -16.55 -2.87 -5.62
C ALA A 222 -15.53 -3.55 -4.70
N LEU A 223 -14.47 -2.84 -4.31
CA LEU A 223 -13.46 -3.35 -3.37
C LEU A 223 -14.08 -3.64 -2.00
N LYS A 224 -14.95 -2.77 -1.50
CA LYS A 224 -15.64 -2.97 -0.22
C LYS A 224 -16.58 -4.17 -0.26
N ALA A 225 -17.33 -4.37 -1.33
CA ALA A 225 -18.19 -5.53 -1.52
C ALA A 225 -17.35 -6.83 -1.57
N LYS A 226 -16.24 -6.81 -2.31
CA LYS A 226 -15.31 -7.94 -2.37
C LYS A 226 -14.66 -8.24 -1.01
N LEU A 227 -14.27 -7.23 -0.26
CA LEU A 227 -13.74 -7.36 1.09
C LEU A 227 -14.74 -8.09 2.02
N TYR A 228 -16.02 -7.69 2.00
CA TYR A 228 -17.04 -8.30 2.81
C TYR A 228 -17.35 -9.75 2.39
N LEU A 229 -17.25 -10.07 1.10
CA LEU A 229 -17.37 -11.45 0.63
C LEU A 229 -16.25 -12.34 1.19
N TYR A 230 -15.01 -11.87 1.18
CA TYR A 230 -13.90 -12.59 1.81
C TYR A 230 -14.11 -12.76 3.31
N TRP A 231 -14.54 -11.70 3.98
CA TRP A 231 -14.81 -11.71 5.41
C TRP A 231 -15.92 -12.68 5.83
N ALA A 232 -16.96 -12.83 4.99
CA ALA A 232 -18.07 -13.77 5.22
C ALA A 232 -17.66 -15.22 4.94
N SER A 233 -16.63 -15.45 4.13
CA SER A 233 -16.22 -16.80 3.70
C SER A 233 -15.72 -17.66 4.87
N PRO A 234 -15.81 -18.99 4.77
CA PRO A 234 -15.32 -19.92 5.82
C PRO A 234 -13.84 -19.74 6.14
N LEU A 235 -13.05 -19.16 5.23
CA LEU A 235 -11.63 -18.86 5.48
C LEU A 235 -11.44 -17.90 6.66
N PHE A 236 -12.34 -16.90 6.80
CA PHE A 236 -12.24 -15.82 7.78
C PHE A 236 -13.37 -15.82 8.82
N ASN A 237 -14.43 -16.55 8.61
CA ASN A 237 -15.64 -16.52 9.44
C ASN A 237 -15.87 -17.88 10.11
N GLY A 238 -15.56 -17.97 11.40
CA GLY A 238 -15.69 -19.20 12.17
C GLY A 238 -14.63 -20.26 11.85
N ASN A 239 -13.45 -19.85 11.43
CA ASN A 239 -12.38 -20.78 11.04
C ASN A 239 -11.67 -21.36 12.27
N THR A 240 -12.14 -22.52 12.75
CA THR A 240 -11.58 -23.23 13.89
C THR A 240 -10.22 -23.87 13.59
N ASP A 241 -9.87 -24.11 12.33
CA ASP A 241 -8.54 -24.64 11.93
C ASP A 241 -7.43 -23.63 12.29
N GLN A 242 -7.80 -22.35 12.40
CA GLN A 242 -6.90 -21.27 12.79
C GLN A 242 -6.97 -20.91 14.29
N ALA A 243 -7.51 -21.78 15.13
CA ALA A 243 -7.64 -21.53 16.58
C ALA A 243 -6.31 -21.32 17.31
N SER A 244 -5.22 -21.88 16.78
CA SER A 244 -3.87 -21.71 17.32
C SER A 244 -3.22 -20.38 16.92
N VAL A 245 -3.77 -19.64 15.96
CA VAL A 245 -3.20 -18.39 15.45
C VAL A 245 -3.58 -17.24 16.38
N LYS A 246 -2.67 -16.93 17.30
CA LYS A 246 -2.82 -15.91 18.34
C LYS A 246 -1.60 -15.01 18.43
N ASN A 247 -1.78 -13.82 18.97
CA ASN A 247 -0.69 -12.98 19.40
C ASN A 247 -0.08 -13.52 20.72
N LYS A 248 1.07 -12.99 21.13
CA LYS A 248 1.76 -13.41 22.35
C LYS A 248 0.95 -13.17 23.62
N ASP A 249 0.08 -12.17 23.63
CA ASP A 249 -0.86 -11.84 24.70
C ASP A 249 -2.08 -12.78 24.76
N GLY A 250 -2.20 -13.73 23.83
CA GLY A 250 -3.31 -14.68 23.71
C GLY A 250 -4.48 -14.17 22.86
N LYS A 251 -4.40 -12.96 22.29
CA LYS A 251 -5.45 -12.41 21.43
C LYS A 251 -5.73 -13.32 20.24
N GLN A 252 -6.98 -13.76 20.11
CA GLN A 252 -7.42 -14.57 18.97
C GLN A 252 -7.48 -13.73 17.69
N LEU A 253 -6.87 -14.22 16.62
CA LEU A 253 -6.74 -13.47 15.37
C LEU A 253 -7.81 -13.83 14.33
N PHE A 254 -8.35 -15.05 14.37
CA PHE A 254 -9.48 -15.47 13.53
C PHE A 254 -10.71 -15.70 14.39
N PRO A 255 -11.90 -15.24 13.97
CA PRO A 255 -13.15 -15.58 14.62
C PRO A 255 -13.35 -17.10 14.67
N GLN A 256 -13.69 -17.65 15.83
CA GLN A 256 -13.88 -19.08 16.03
C GLN A 256 -15.36 -19.52 15.92
N THR A 257 -16.26 -18.55 15.88
CA THR A 257 -17.70 -18.77 15.72
C THR A 257 -18.14 -18.12 14.42
N GLU A 258 -18.91 -18.85 13.62
CA GLU A 258 -19.49 -18.31 12.39
C GLU A 258 -20.55 -17.27 12.71
N ASP A 259 -20.48 -16.13 12.01
CA ASP A 259 -21.46 -15.06 12.05
C ASP A 259 -22.15 -14.94 10.69
N HIS A 260 -23.37 -15.46 10.59
CA HIS A 260 -24.17 -15.41 9.36
C HIS A 260 -24.52 -13.98 8.91
N SER A 261 -24.48 -12.98 9.81
CA SER A 261 -24.74 -11.58 9.45
C SER A 261 -23.72 -11.02 8.47
N LYS A 262 -22.51 -11.58 8.43
CA LYS A 262 -21.44 -11.19 7.47
C LYS A 262 -21.85 -11.46 6.03
N TRP A 263 -22.56 -12.56 5.76
CA TRP A 263 -23.12 -12.85 4.43
C TRP A 263 -24.18 -11.83 4.01
N THR A 264 -25.02 -11.40 4.95
CA THR A 264 -25.99 -10.33 4.71
C THR A 264 -25.29 -9.02 4.37
N GLN A 265 -24.25 -8.66 5.12
CA GLN A 265 -23.45 -7.45 4.85
C GLN A 265 -22.78 -7.51 3.48
N ALA A 266 -22.23 -8.66 3.09
CA ALA A 266 -21.63 -8.86 1.78
C ALA A 266 -22.67 -8.69 0.67
N ARG A 267 -23.83 -9.37 0.77
CA ARG A 267 -24.95 -9.22 -0.18
C ARG A 267 -25.35 -7.76 -0.34
N ASP A 268 -25.61 -7.08 0.76
CA ASP A 268 -26.09 -5.70 0.76
C ASP A 268 -25.05 -4.73 0.16
N ALA A 269 -23.76 -5.02 0.36
CA ALA A 269 -22.68 -4.25 -0.26
C ALA A 269 -22.64 -4.44 -1.79
N TYR A 270 -22.83 -5.68 -2.28
CA TYR A 270 -22.94 -5.96 -3.72
C TYR A 270 -24.18 -5.34 -4.34
N GLU A 271 -25.34 -5.41 -3.68
CA GLU A 271 -26.58 -4.79 -4.16
C GLU A 271 -26.42 -3.27 -4.31
N ARG A 272 -25.83 -2.61 -3.30
CA ARG A 272 -25.53 -1.18 -3.36
C ARG A 272 -24.56 -0.86 -4.50
N PHE A 273 -23.50 -1.66 -4.66
CA PHE A 273 -22.55 -1.47 -5.75
C PHE A 273 -23.21 -1.66 -7.11
N MET A 274 -24.00 -2.72 -7.32
CA MET A 274 -24.68 -3.00 -8.58
C MET A 274 -25.67 -1.88 -8.96
N THR A 275 -26.43 -1.40 -8.00
CA THR A 275 -27.36 -0.29 -8.19
C THR A 275 -26.62 0.97 -8.62
N PHE A 276 -25.56 1.30 -7.90
CA PHE A 276 -24.72 2.45 -8.22
C PHE A 276 -24.07 2.31 -9.61
N ALA A 277 -23.42 1.18 -9.87
CA ALA A 277 -22.70 0.93 -11.13
C ALA A 277 -23.64 1.01 -12.35
N THR A 278 -24.85 0.42 -12.25
CA THR A 278 -25.87 0.52 -13.29
C THR A 278 -26.29 1.98 -13.52
N GLY A 279 -26.48 2.74 -12.43
CA GLY A 279 -26.79 4.17 -12.51
C GLY A 279 -25.68 5.00 -13.16
N GLN A 280 -24.42 4.56 -13.05
CA GLN A 280 -23.25 5.17 -13.71
C GLN A 280 -23.03 4.64 -15.14
N GLY A 281 -23.93 3.81 -15.68
CA GLY A 281 -23.85 3.30 -17.05
C GLY A 281 -22.85 2.15 -17.25
N TYR A 282 -22.45 1.44 -16.18
CA TYR A 282 -21.76 0.17 -16.34
C TYR A 282 -22.74 -0.90 -16.82
N LYS A 283 -22.27 -1.75 -17.72
CA LYS A 283 -23.07 -2.85 -18.31
C LYS A 283 -22.22 -4.10 -18.39
N LEU A 284 -22.84 -5.25 -18.20
CA LEU A 284 -22.24 -6.52 -18.58
C LEU A 284 -22.16 -6.59 -20.09
N THR A 285 -21.05 -7.09 -20.62
CA THR A 285 -20.94 -7.33 -22.07
C THR A 285 -21.79 -8.54 -22.40
N GLU A 286 -22.75 -8.37 -23.29
CA GLU A 286 -23.48 -9.49 -23.88
C GLU A 286 -22.52 -10.20 -24.83
N VAL A 287 -22.18 -11.45 -24.52
CA VAL A 287 -21.43 -12.32 -25.43
C VAL A 287 -22.46 -13.02 -26.31
N TYR A 288 -22.46 -12.66 -27.59
CA TYR A 288 -23.25 -13.34 -28.63
C TYR A 288 -22.52 -14.56 -29.16
#